data_5a0ac564f52405ab8a08da9bb7cd6f2d
#
_entry.id   5a0ac564f52405ab8a08da9bb7cd6f2d
#
_cell.length_a   1.000
_cell.length_b   1.000
_cell.length_c   1.000
_cell.angle_alpha   90.00
_cell.angle_beta   90.00
_cell.angle_gamma   90.00
#
_symmetry.space_group_name_H-M   'P 1'
#
loop_
_entity.id
_entity.type
_entity.pdbx_description
1 polymer ?
#
loop_
_entity_poly.entity_id
_entity_poly.type
_entity_poly.pdbx_seq_one_letter_code
_entity_poly.pdbx_strand_id
1 'polypeptide(L)'
;MITQEHSVQRAVMEIGPHFCQARRMRYLSAIATFVLAALFVAPVARAAAEVYRFDPVHTQIWFTADHQRFSHPQGRFHVKSGWFQFDEKDWSNARTYIEIDMTSADMGDTKWSDMVRSGQFLETERWPTASFTSKSVEKKGDKAGVIHGDLTLHGTTKPIDVEFTVNRIGTDPYQFKQKAGFSAKAVLHRSDFGIKRYADVVGENIELRFEIEGIRDSGAAPKDETKSDGT
;
A
#
# COMPACT_ATOMS: atom_id res chain seq x y z
N MET A 1 -22.56 107.75 28.53
CA MET A 1 -21.24 107.22 28.84
C MET A 1 -21.46 105.86 29.35
N ILE A 2 -20.97 104.97 28.69
CA ILE A 2 -21.36 103.60 28.41
C ILE A 2 -20.68 102.69 29.40
N THR A 3 -21.42 101.91 30.12
CA THR A 3 -20.92 100.78 30.93
C THR A 3 -21.38 99.47 30.35
N GLN A 4 -20.46 98.62 30.14
CA GLN A 4 -20.61 97.30 29.52
C GLN A 4 -20.68 96.23 30.64
N GLU A 5 -21.77 95.46 30.69
CA GLU A 5 -21.91 94.29 31.60
C GLU A 5 -21.46 93.01 30.88
N HIS A 6 -20.57 92.29 31.52
CA HIS A 6 -20.16 90.98 31.11
C HIS A 6 -21.08 89.92 31.64
N SER A 7 -21.73 89.20 30.73
CA SER A 7 -22.47 87.97 30.99
C SER A 7 -21.56 86.76 30.82
N VAL A 8 -21.34 86.03 31.92
CA VAL A 8 -20.65 84.71 31.89
C VAL A 8 -21.68 83.63 31.79
N GLN A 9 -21.74 83.02 30.60
CA GLN A 9 -22.54 81.81 30.42
C GLN A 9 -21.69 80.61 30.74
N ARG A 10 -22.16 79.79 31.71
CA ARG A 10 -21.64 78.41 32.01
C ARG A 10 -22.07 77.47 30.94
N ALA A 11 -21.18 76.88 30.23
CA ALA A 11 -21.40 75.73 29.35
C ALA A 11 -21.49 74.43 30.21
N VAL A 12 -22.67 73.87 30.31
CA VAL A 12 -22.88 72.51 30.83
C VAL A 12 -22.57 71.55 29.72
N MET A 13 -21.54 70.74 29.90
CA MET A 13 -21.17 69.70 28.95
C MET A 13 -22.02 68.43 29.22
N GLU A 14 -23.04 68.21 28.42
CA GLU A 14 -23.80 66.97 28.41
C GLU A 14 -22.97 65.84 27.81
N ILE A 15 -22.55 64.89 28.64
CA ILE A 15 -21.87 63.69 28.19
C ILE A 15 -22.94 62.70 27.77
N GLY A 16 -23.22 62.61 26.47
CA GLY A 16 -24.23 61.72 25.90
C GLY A 16 -23.85 60.26 25.99
N PRO A 17 -24.83 59.31 25.94
CA PRO A 17 -24.64 57.88 26.18
C PRO A 17 -24.01 57.09 25.01
N HIS A 18 -23.44 57.75 24.04
CA HIS A 18 -22.93 57.09 22.79
C HIS A 18 -21.60 56.35 22.96
N PHE A 19 -20.85 56.52 24.06
CA PHE A 19 -19.54 55.90 24.24
C PHE A 19 -19.60 54.41 24.62
N CYS A 20 -20.74 53.94 25.12
CA CYS A 20 -20.89 52.55 25.58
C CYS A 20 -21.30 51.58 24.46
N GLN A 21 -21.93 52.06 23.38
CA GLN A 21 -22.36 51.17 22.26
C GLN A 21 -21.23 50.83 21.29
N ALA A 22 -20.27 51.75 21.05
CA ALA A 22 -19.17 51.50 20.13
C ALA A 22 -18.17 50.45 20.63
N ARG A 23 -18.04 50.29 21.96
CA ARG A 23 -17.17 49.27 22.57
C ARG A 23 -17.75 47.86 22.53
N ARG A 24 -19.07 47.71 22.69
CA ARG A 24 -19.76 46.41 22.58
C ARG A 24 -19.80 45.88 21.14
N MET A 25 -19.91 46.75 20.15
CA MET A 25 -19.94 46.36 18.74
C MET A 25 -18.57 45.88 18.23
N ARG A 26 -17.45 46.40 18.77
CA ARG A 26 -16.10 45.94 18.43
C ARG A 26 -15.82 44.53 18.94
N TYR A 27 -16.32 44.15 20.11
CA TYR A 27 -16.14 42.77 20.62
C TYR A 27 -17.03 41.75 19.89
N LEU A 28 -18.24 42.11 19.48
CA LEU A 28 -19.09 41.24 18.69
C LEU A 28 -18.55 40.97 17.28
N SER A 29 -17.96 41.98 16.65
CA SER A 29 -17.26 41.82 15.35
C SER A 29 -16.01 40.96 15.46
N ALA A 30 -15.21 41.05 16.52
CA ALA A 30 -14.03 40.25 16.75
C ALA A 30 -14.37 38.78 17.02
N ILE A 31 -15.44 38.51 17.77
CA ILE A 31 -15.91 37.15 18.04
C ILE A 31 -16.48 36.51 16.77
N ALA A 32 -17.25 37.25 15.96
CA ALA A 32 -17.78 36.75 14.71
C ALA A 32 -16.68 36.42 13.69
N THR A 33 -15.61 37.20 13.64
CA THR A 33 -14.44 36.96 12.77
C THR A 33 -13.65 35.75 13.23
N PHE A 34 -13.52 35.50 14.52
CA PHE A 34 -12.80 34.34 15.06
C PHE A 34 -13.56 33.02 14.89
N VAL A 35 -14.90 33.04 15.03
CA VAL A 35 -15.77 31.89 14.79
C VAL A 35 -15.80 31.54 13.29
N LEU A 36 -15.77 32.52 12.39
CA LEU A 36 -15.75 32.29 10.95
C LEU A 36 -14.39 31.74 10.47
N ALA A 37 -13.28 32.13 11.10
CA ALA A 37 -11.95 31.58 10.81
C ALA A 37 -11.77 30.13 11.30
N ALA A 38 -12.46 29.74 12.39
CA ALA A 38 -12.41 28.36 12.91
C ALA A 38 -13.19 27.34 12.05
N LEU A 39 -14.10 27.79 11.20
CA LEU A 39 -14.91 26.92 10.32
C LEU A 39 -14.21 26.53 9.02
N PHE A 40 -13.02 27.08 8.71
CA PHE A 40 -12.29 26.79 7.47
C PHE A 40 -11.12 25.79 7.61
N VAL A 41 -10.90 25.21 8.79
CA VAL A 41 -10.03 24.05 8.92
C VAL A 41 -10.88 22.81 8.66
N ALA A 42 -11.39 22.67 7.43
CA ALA A 42 -11.92 21.40 6.99
C ALA A 42 -10.75 20.40 7.05
N PRO A 43 -10.89 19.25 7.75
CA PRO A 43 -9.89 18.20 7.65
C PRO A 43 -9.75 17.86 6.16
N VAL A 44 -8.53 17.99 5.64
CA VAL A 44 -8.24 17.49 4.29
C VAL A 44 -8.59 16.01 4.35
N ALA A 45 -9.72 15.65 3.78
CA ALA A 45 -10.11 14.26 3.65
C ALA A 45 -9.01 13.58 2.81
N ARG A 46 -8.10 12.88 3.49
CA ARG A 46 -7.07 12.08 2.84
C ARG A 46 -7.81 10.99 2.07
N ALA A 47 -7.67 10.99 0.75
CA ALA A 47 -8.24 9.93 -0.05
C ALA A 47 -7.72 8.60 0.51
N ALA A 48 -8.63 7.67 0.80
CA ALA A 48 -8.23 6.35 1.25
C ALA A 48 -7.44 5.67 0.12
N ALA A 49 -6.36 4.99 0.47
CA ALA A 49 -5.60 4.22 -0.49
C ALA A 49 -6.50 3.20 -1.19
N GLU A 50 -6.36 3.09 -2.51
CA GLU A 50 -7.22 2.23 -3.30
C GLU A 50 -6.84 0.77 -3.14
N VAL A 51 -7.84 -0.10 -3.05
CA VAL A 51 -7.66 -1.55 -2.98
C VAL A 51 -7.83 -2.17 -4.35
N TYR A 52 -6.94 -3.07 -4.68
CA TYR A 52 -6.91 -3.82 -5.92
C TYR A 52 -6.88 -5.31 -5.62
N ARG A 53 -7.60 -6.12 -6.39
CA ARG A 53 -7.42 -7.56 -6.41
C ARG A 53 -6.50 -7.94 -7.55
N PHE A 54 -5.64 -8.92 -7.31
CA PHE A 54 -4.79 -9.45 -8.37
C PHE A 54 -5.65 -9.97 -9.53
N ASP A 55 -5.26 -9.60 -10.74
CA ASP A 55 -5.80 -10.21 -11.95
C ASP A 55 -5.03 -11.52 -12.22
N PRO A 56 -5.64 -12.69 -12.01
CA PRO A 56 -4.90 -13.97 -12.10
C PRO A 56 -4.49 -14.32 -13.53
N VAL A 57 -5.09 -13.68 -14.54
CA VAL A 57 -4.76 -13.92 -15.95
C VAL A 57 -3.51 -13.13 -16.35
N HIS A 58 -3.40 -11.88 -15.87
CA HIS A 58 -2.33 -10.97 -16.25
C HIS A 58 -1.23 -10.85 -15.21
N THR A 59 -1.41 -11.45 -14.01
CA THR A 59 -0.34 -11.54 -13.01
C THR A 59 0.47 -12.79 -13.24
N GLN A 60 1.78 -12.63 -13.39
CA GLN A 60 2.72 -13.72 -13.67
C GLN A 60 3.82 -13.77 -12.64
N ILE A 61 4.15 -14.97 -12.19
CA ILE A 61 5.21 -15.24 -11.21
C ILE A 61 6.17 -16.25 -11.81
N TRP A 62 7.43 -15.84 -11.95
CA TRP A 62 8.52 -16.73 -12.37
C TRP A 62 9.50 -16.94 -11.24
N PHE A 63 10.11 -18.10 -11.23
CA PHE A 63 11.27 -18.41 -10.43
C PHE A 63 12.40 -18.96 -11.31
N THR A 64 13.63 -18.69 -10.90
CA THR A 64 14.83 -19.13 -11.59
C THR A 64 15.81 -19.68 -10.57
N ALA A 65 16.44 -20.79 -10.89
CA ALA A 65 17.51 -21.39 -10.10
C ALA A 65 18.71 -21.75 -10.99
N ASP A 66 19.91 -21.71 -10.43
CA ASP A 66 21.08 -22.31 -11.11
C ASP A 66 20.90 -23.82 -11.16
N HIS A 67 21.19 -24.42 -12.32
CA HIS A 67 21.20 -25.86 -12.54
C HIS A 67 22.58 -26.31 -12.97
N GLN A 68 23.36 -26.82 -12.01
CA GLN A 68 24.71 -27.36 -12.22
C GLN A 68 25.68 -26.37 -12.93
N ARG A 69 25.43 -25.06 -12.83
CA ARG A 69 26.15 -23.99 -13.54
C ARG A 69 26.11 -24.08 -15.08
N PHE A 70 25.25 -24.98 -15.63
CA PHE A 70 25.04 -25.05 -17.07
C PHE A 70 23.98 -24.09 -17.56
N SER A 71 22.96 -23.83 -16.74
CA SER A 71 21.83 -23.01 -17.13
C SER A 71 21.07 -22.46 -15.92
N HIS A 72 20.18 -21.51 -16.19
CA HIS A 72 19.26 -20.93 -15.21
C HIS A 72 17.82 -21.14 -15.69
N PRO A 73 17.29 -22.39 -15.56
CA PRO A 73 15.94 -22.68 -15.98
C PRO A 73 14.91 -21.87 -15.22
N GLN A 74 13.85 -21.52 -15.93
CA GLN A 74 12.71 -20.78 -15.41
C GLN A 74 11.51 -21.68 -15.22
N GLY A 75 10.86 -21.58 -14.07
CA GLY A 75 9.53 -22.09 -13.84
C GLY A 75 8.56 -20.97 -13.53
N ARG A 76 7.28 -21.28 -13.48
CA ARG A 76 6.22 -20.32 -13.14
C ARG A 76 5.24 -20.88 -12.14
N PHE A 77 4.56 -19.95 -11.43
CA PHE A 77 3.44 -20.24 -10.56
C PHE A 77 2.23 -19.40 -10.95
N HIS A 78 1.04 -19.83 -10.54
CA HIS A 78 -0.18 -19.06 -10.64
C HIS A 78 -0.53 -18.41 -9.28
N VAL A 79 -1.11 -17.22 -9.34
CA VAL A 79 -1.73 -16.59 -8.18
C VAL A 79 -3.00 -17.35 -7.84
N LYS A 80 -3.15 -17.73 -6.57
CA LYS A 80 -4.37 -18.36 -6.04
C LYS A 80 -5.38 -17.30 -5.62
N SER A 81 -4.94 -16.35 -4.82
CA SER A 81 -5.78 -15.23 -4.33
C SER A 81 -4.89 -14.10 -3.83
N GLY A 82 -5.51 -12.96 -3.51
CA GLY A 82 -4.81 -11.87 -2.85
C GLY A 82 -5.31 -10.50 -3.28
N TRP A 83 -4.71 -9.51 -2.64
CA TRP A 83 -5.01 -8.11 -2.85
C TRP A 83 -3.78 -7.25 -2.53
N PHE A 84 -3.81 -6.03 -3.01
CA PHE A 84 -2.91 -4.98 -2.56
C PHE A 84 -3.66 -3.66 -2.42
N GLN A 85 -3.17 -2.83 -1.50
CA GLN A 85 -3.64 -1.47 -1.28
C GLN A 85 -2.52 -0.52 -1.63
N PHE A 86 -2.80 0.47 -2.47
CA PHE A 86 -1.79 1.42 -2.91
C PHE A 86 -2.38 2.79 -3.23
N ASP A 87 -1.68 3.85 -2.83
CA ASP A 87 -1.91 5.22 -3.24
C ASP A 87 -0.60 5.78 -3.81
N GLU A 88 -0.60 6.18 -5.08
CA GLU A 88 0.60 6.71 -5.75
C GLU A 88 1.20 7.93 -5.05
N LYS A 89 0.35 8.73 -4.38
CA LYS A 89 0.75 9.94 -3.67
C LYS A 89 1.26 9.66 -2.26
N ASP A 90 0.79 8.59 -1.64
CA ASP A 90 1.09 8.25 -0.26
C ASP A 90 1.27 6.75 -0.06
N TRP A 91 2.51 6.33 0.02
CA TRP A 91 2.89 4.92 0.17
C TRP A 91 2.85 4.42 1.63
N SER A 92 2.58 5.30 2.61
CA SER A 92 2.61 4.93 4.03
C SER A 92 1.57 3.88 4.41
N ASN A 93 0.48 3.78 3.62
CA ASN A 93 -0.59 2.80 3.80
C ASN A 93 -0.53 1.67 2.76
N ALA A 94 0.55 1.59 1.98
CA ALA A 94 0.71 0.53 1.00
C ALA A 94 0.91 -0.80 1.71
N ARG A 95 0.15 -1.82 1.30
CA ARG A 95 0.22 -3.17 1.84
C ARG A 95 -0.30 -4.19 0.85
N THR A 96 0.13 -5.43 1.00
CA THR A 96 -0.30 -6.53 0.16
C THR A 96 -0.36 -7.85 0.92
N TYR A 97 -1.28 -8.69 0.48
CA TYR A 97 -1.34 -10.10 0.81
C TYR A 97 -1.55 -10.89 -0.48
N ILE A 98 -0.78 -11.96 -0.68
CA ILE A 98 -0.91 -12.84 -1.84
C ILE A 98 -0.76 -14.30 -1.42
N GLU A 99 -1.61 -15.14 -1.97
CA GLU A 99 -1.46 -16.59 -1.98
C GLU A 99 -1.06 -17.09 -3.37
N ILE A 100 -0.11 -17.99 -3.39
CA ILE A 100 0.46 -18.58 -4.60
C ILE A 100 0.12 -20.07 -4.59
N ASP A 101 -0.41 -20.56 -5.69
CA ASP A 101 -0.67 -21.99 -5.88
C ASP A 101 0.64 -22.72 -6.19
N MET A 102 1.17 -23.43 -5.21
CA MET A 102 2.42 -24.20 -5.37
C MET A 102 2.23 -25.44 -6.23
N THR A 103 0.99 -25.95 -6.35
CA THR A 103 0.67 -27.09 -7.20
C THR A 103 0.73 -26.75 -8.69
N SER A 104 0.66 -25.45 -9.00
CA SER A 104 0.75 -24.91 -10.36
C SER A 104 2.17 -24.80 -10.90
N ALA A 105 3.20 -25.21 -10.13
CA ALA A 105 4.59 -25.16 -10.56
C ALA A 105 4.77 -25.84 -11.94
N ASP A 106 5.23 -25.06 -12.91
CA ASP A 106 5.40 -25.47 -14.30
C ASP A 106 6.79 -25.09 -14.81
N MET A 107 7.57 -26.11 -15.20
CA MET A 107 8.93 -25.98 -15.76
C MET A 107 8.95 -26.10 -17.30
N GLY A 108 7.77 -26.15 -17.94
CA GLY A 108 7.66 -26.37 -19.38
C GLY A 108 7.81 -27.84 -19.81
N ASP A 109 8.15 -28.74 -18.90
CA ASP A 109 8.19 -30.19 -19.08
C ASP A 109 7.49 -30.88 -17.92
N THR A 110 6.68 -31.88 -18.21
CA THR A 110 5.83 -32.54 -17.20
C THR A 110 6.65 -33.23 -16.10
N LYS A 111 7.67 -34.02 -16.50
CA LYS A 111 8.50 -34.76 -15.53
C LYS A 111 9.32 -33.80 -14.64
N TRP A 112 9.79 -32.74 -15.22
CA TRP A 112 10.51 -31.73 -14.45
C TRP A 112 9.57 -30.99 -13.48
N SER A 113 8.37 -30.62 -13.94
CA SER A 113 7.34 -30.00 -13.10
C SER A 113 6.93 -30.93 -11.95
N ASP A 114 6.75 -32.23 -12.23
CA ASP A 114 6.44 -33.23 -11.19
C ASP A 114 7.57 -33.37 -10.17
N MET A 115 8.84 -33.32 -10.62
CA MET A 115 9.99 -33.35 -9.72
C MET A 115 9.99 -32.14 -8.80
N VAL A 116 9.76 -30.93 -9.34
CA VAL A 116 9.73 -29.70 -8.55
C VAL A 116 8.57 -29.71 -7.54
N ARG A 117 7.41 -30.24 -7.89
CA ARG A 117 6.25 -30.38 -7.00
C ARG A 117 6.41 -31.45 -5.93
N SER A 118 7.28 -32.45 -6.18
CA SER A 118 7.43 -33.60 -5.29
C SER A 118 8.04 -33.25 -3.93
N GLY A 119 8.06 -34.24 -3.01
CA GLY A 119 8.75 -34.15 -1.73
C GLY A 119 10.28 -34.02 -1.83
N GLN A 120 10.83 -33.99 -3.04
CA GLN A 120 12.25 -33.68 -3.25
C GLN A 120 12.51 -32.16 -3.17
N PHE A 121 11.50 -31.32 -3.46
CA PHE A 121 11.59 -29.86 -3.47
C PHE A 121 10.43 -29.20 -2.74
N LEU A 122 9.29 -28.93 -3.42
CA LEU A 122 8.21 -28.10 -2.87
C LEU A 122 7.23 -28.88 -1.99
N GLU A 123 7.20 -30.22 -2.09
CA GLU A 123 6.27 -31.08 -1.33
C GLU A 123 4.83 -30.54 -1.37
N THR A 124 4.33 -30.25 -2.59
CA THR A 124 3.07 -29.51 -2.78
C THR A 124 1.82 -30.26 -2.30
N GLU A 125 1.89 -31.59 -2.12
CA GLU A 125 0.82 -32.37 -1.47
C GLU A 125 0.64 -31.95 0.00
N ARG A 126 1.73 -31.62 0.68
CA ARG A 126 1.73 -31.15 2.06
C ARG A 126 1.62 -29.63 2.18
N TRP A 127 2.24 -28.91 1.26
CA TRP A 127 2.33 -27.46 1.25
C TRP A 127 1.81 -26.88 -0.07
N PRO A 128 0.47 -26.98 -0.34
CA PRO A 128 -0.10 -26.60 -1.62
C PRO A 128 -0.11 -25.09 -1.88
N THR A 129 0.14 -24.27 -0.86
CA THR A 129 0.07 -22.81 -0.94
C THR A 129 1.29 -22.20 -0.28
N ALA A 130 1.88 -21.18 -0.93
CA ALA A 130 2.75 -20.22 -0.31
C ALA A 130 2.01 -18.89 -0.12
N SER A 131 2.35 -18.11 0.89
CA SER A 131 1.73 -16.80 1.12
C SER A 131 2.76 -15.75 1.49
N PHE A 132 2.50 -14.51 1.07
CA PHE A 132 3.30 -13.35 1.46
C PHE A 132 2.39 -12.27 2.03
N THR A 133 2.80 -11.72 3.19
CA THR A 133 2.13 -10.61 3.86
C THR A 133 3.12 -9.48 4.08
N SER A 134 2.83 -8.31 3.53
CA SER A 134 3.65 -7.12 3.76
C SER A 134 3.54 -6.61 5.19
N LYS A 135 4.65 -6.08 5.73
CA LYS A 135 4.73 -5.37 7.01
C LYS A 135 4.90 -3.87 6.82
N SER A 136 5.74 -3.49 5.85
CA SER A 136 6.00 -2.09 5.53
C SER A 136 6.44 -1.94 4.09
N VAL A 137 6.32 -0.72 3.58
CA VAL A 137 6.79 -0.34 2.25
C VAL A 137 7.72 0.85 2.38
N GLU A 138 8.92 0.72 1.83
CA GLU A 138 9.91 1.79 1.75
C GLU A 138 9.97 2.35 0.34
N LYS A 139 9.74 3.65 0.19
CA LYS A 139 9.88 4.35 -1.10
C LYS A 139 11.36 4.66 -1.36
N LYS A 140 11.89 4.19 -2.49
CA LYS A 140 13.30 4.40 -2.92
C LYS A 140 13.44 5.44 -4.03
N GLY A 141 12.33 5.86 -4.64
CA GLY A 141 12.29 6.83 -5.74
C GLY A 141 10.86 7.14 -6.13
N ASP A 142 10.67 7.84 -7.25
CA ASP A 142 9.31 8.24 -7.68
C ASP A 142 8.40 7.04 -7.96
N LYS A 143 8.98 5.97 -8.54
CA LYS A 143 8.25 4.77 -8.93
C LYS A 143 8.82 3.48 -8.34
N ALA A 144 9.92 3.53 -7.59
CA ALA A 144 10.61 2.36 -7.06
C ALA A 144 10.52 2.29 -5.54
N GLY A 145 10.37 1.09 -5.01
CA GLY A 145 10.32 0.83 -3.58
C GLY A 145 10.71 -0.59 -3.20
N VAL A 146 10.70 -0.84 -1.91
CA VAL A 146 10.91 -2.16 -1.32
C VAL A 146 9.74 -2.47 -0.40
N ILE A 147 9.17 -3.65 -0.54
CA ILE A 147 8.19 -4.22 0.38
C ILE A 147 8.92 -5.15 1.32
N HIS A 148 8.86 -4.87 2.61
CA HIS A 148 9.33 -5.76 3.66
C HIS A 148 8.14 -6.59 4.16
N GLY A 149 8.27 -7.91 4.20
CA GLY A 149 7.17 -8.77 4.60
C GLY A 149 7.62 -10.18 4.95
N ASP A 150 6.66 -11.01 5.34
CA ASP A 150 6.88 -12.42 5.67
C ASP A 150 6.38 -13.31 4.53
N LEU A 151 7.28 -14.16 4.06
CA LEU A 151 6.95 -15.26 3.15
C LEU A 151 6.79 -16.55 3.95
N THR A 152 5.65 -17.20 3.80
CA THR A 152 5.43 -18.58 4.26
C THR A 152 5.55 -19.50 3.05
N LEU A 153 6.55 -20.36 3.04
CA LEU A 153 6.83 -21.32 1.99
C LEU A 153 7.26 -22.64 2.63
N HIS A 154 6.77 -23.77 2.12
CA HIS A 154 7.16 -25.10 2.59
C HIS A 154 7.00 -25.24 4.13
N GLY A 155 5.93 -24.66 4.70
CA GLY A 155 5.63 -24.64 6.13
C GLY A 155 6.53 -23.76 7.00
N THR A 156 7.44 -22.99 6.41
CA THR A 156 8.37 -22.10 7.13
C THR A 156 8.07 -20.66 6.77
N THR A 157 8.05 -19.78 7.78
CA THR A 157 7.86 -18.34 7.58
C THR A 157 9.18 -17.60 7.80
N LYS A 158 9.56 -16.78 6.85
CA LYS A 158 10.78 -15.94 6.89
C LYS A 158 10.50 -14.55 6.37
N PRO A 159 11.18 -13.52 6.93
CA PRO A 159 11.17 -12.18 6.34
C PRO A 159 11.89 -12.19 4.99
N ILE A 160 11.31 -11.51 4.01
CA ILE A 160 11.94 -11.25 2.72
C ILE A 160 11.67 -9.81 2.29
N ASP A 161 12.56 -9.31 1.45
CA ASP A 161 12.44 -8.02 0.79
C ASP A 161 12.04 -8.23 -0.67
N VAL A 162 11.05 -7.47 -1.14
CA VAL A 162 10.60 -7.50 -2.52
C VAL A 162 10.80 -6.10 -3.11
N GLU A 163 11.74 -5.95 -4.01
CA GLU A 163 11.94 -4.72 -4.77
C GLU A 163 10.85 -4.61 -5.84
N PHE A 164 10.25 -3.42 -5.99
CA PHE A 164 9.22 -3.21 -6.99
C PHE A 164 9.33 -1.85 -7.69
N THR A 165 8.70 -1.79 -8.86
CA THR A 165 8.50 -0.56 -9.64
C THR A 165 7.03 -0.43 -10.01
N VAL A 166 6.48 0.77 -9.85
CA VAL A 166 5.14 1.13 -10.35
C VAL A 166 5.23 1.36 -11.85
N ASN A 167 4.56 0.52 -12.63
CA ASN A 167 4.53 0.65 -14.09
C ASN A 167 3.50 1.69 -14.52
N ARG A 168 2.25 1.47 -14.11
CA ARG A 168 1.11 2.33 -14.45
C ARG A 168 -0.05 2.14 -13.47
N ILE A 169 -0.71 3.25 -13.14
CA ILE A 169 -2.01 3.26 -12.50
C ILE A 169 -2.95 4.07 -13.40
N GLY A 170 -4.12 3.54 -13.71
CA GLY A 170 -5.07 4.23 -14.59
C GLY A 170 -6.18 3.34 -15.11
N THR A 171 -7.03 3.93 -15.95
CA THR A 171 -8.15 3.23 -16.57
C THR A 171 -7.66 2.37 -17.74
N ASP A 172 -8.07 1.11 -17.75
CA ASP A 172 -7.92 0.21 -18.89
C ASP A 172 -8.85 0.71 -20.03
N PRO A 173 -8.31 1.01 -21.23
CA PRO A 173 -9.09 1.58 -22.31
C PRO A 173 -10.11 0.63 -22.94
N TYR A 174 -9.97 -0.69 -22.71
CA TYR A 174 -10.85 -1.71 -23.28
C TYR A 174 -11.93 -2.17 -22.29
N GLN A 175 -11.56 -2.33 -21.02
CA GLN A 175 -12.47 -2.81 -19.98
C GLN A 175 -13.08 -1.67 -19.14
N PHE A 176 -12.58 -0.45 -19.28
CA PHE A 176 -12.99 0.74 -18.51
C PHE A 176 -12.88 0.55 -16.98
N LYS A 177 -11.99 -0.35 -16.56
CA LYS A 177 -11.70 -0.60 -15.14
C LYS A 177 -10.43 0.13 -14.73
N GLN A 178 -10.40 0.60 -13.49
CA GLN A 178 -9.17 1.10 -12.90
C GLN A 178 -8.25 -0.07 -12.60
N LYS A 179 -7.02 0.02 -13.06
CA LYS A 179 -5.96 -0.98 -12.87
C LYS A 179 -4.70 -0.34 -12.31
N ALA A 180 -3.91 -1.15 -11.62
CA ALA A 180 -2.56 -0.81 -11.20
C ALA A 180 -1.61 -1.94 -11.63
N GLY A 181 -0.48 -1.59 -12.22
CA GLY A 181 0.52 -2.51 -12.72
C GLY A 181 1.88 -2.27 -12.08
N PHE A 182 2.56 -3.37 -11.73
CA PHE A 182 3.88 -3.36 -11.10
C PHE A 182 4.76 -4.46 -11.68
N SER A 183 6.08 -4.20 -11.71
CA SER A 183 7.10 -5.22 -11.87
C SER A 183 7.85 -5.37 -10.55
N ALA A 184 8.12 -6.59 -10.11
CA ALA A 184 8.81 -6.82 -8.85
C ALA A 184 9.80 -7.98 -8.97
N LYS A 185 10.76 -8.02 -8.02
CA LYS A 185 11.75 -9.09 -7.91
C LYS A 185 12.14 -9.33 -6.45
N ALA A 186 12.54 -10.55 -6.17
CA ALA A 186 13.10 -10.93 -4.87
C ALA A 186 14.11 -12.06 -5.06
N VAL A 187 14.97 -12.27 -4.08
CA VAL A 187 15.84 -13.44 -4.01
C VAL A 187 15.60 -14.11 -2.67
N LEU A 188 15.40 -15.41 -2.68
CA LEU A 188 15.30 -16.21 -1.47
C LEU A 188 16.36 -17.31 -1.46
N HIS A 189 16.74 -17.75 -0.25
CA HIS A 189 17.60 -18.90 -0.04
C HIS A 189 16.71 -20.11 0.24
N ARG A 190 16.71 -21.11 -0.66
CA ARG A 190 15.80 -22.24 -0.54
C ARG A 190 16.02 -23.06 0.74
N SER A 191 17.25 -23.12 1.23
CA SER A 191 17.56 -23.83 2.48
C SER A 191 16.91 -23.21 3.72
N ASP A 192 16.63 -21.89 3.73
CA ASP A 192 15.93 -21.19 4.80
C ASP A 192 14.49 -21.71 4.99
N PHE A 193 13.90 -22.24 3.91
CA PHE A 193 12.57 -22.84 3.87
C PHE A 193 12.61 -24.39 3.96
N GLY A 194 13.75 -24.97 4.32
CA GLY A 194 13.88 -26.41 4.48
C GLY A 194 14.06 -27.20 3.17
N ILE A 195 14.12 -26.54 2.02
CA ILE A 195 14.31 -27.14 0.71
C ILE A 195 15.82 -27.34 0.47
N LYS A 196 16.38 -28.45 0.94
CA LYS A 196 17.85 -28.67 1.02
C LYS A 196 18.39 -29.73 0.05
N ARG A 197 17.49 -30.53 -0.58
CA ARG A 197 17.96 -31.62 -1.47
C ARG A 197 18.69 -31.08 -2.70
N TYR A 198 19.58 -31.90 -3.24
CA TYR A 198 20.34 -31.61 -4.45
C TYR A 198 21.12 -30.29 -4.40
N ALA A 199 21.80 -30.02 -3.28
CA ALA A 199 22.55 -28.76 -3.10
C ALA A 199 23.78 -28.65 -4.03
N ASP A 200 24.24 -29.75 -4.57
CA ASP A 200 25.30 -29.86 -5.59
C ASP A 200 24.79 -29.68 -7.01
N VAL A 201 23.46 -29.77 -7.21
CA VAL A 201 22.79 -29.72 -8.52
C VAL A 201 22.02 -28.41 -8.72
N VAL A 202 21.29 -27.98 -7.68
CA VAL A 202 20.45 -26.78 -7.73
C VAL A 202 21.00 -25.71 -6.79
N GLY A 203 21.24 -24.52 -7.33
CA GLY A 203 21.78 -23.38 -6.60
C GLY A 203 20.91 -23.01 -5.38
N GLU A 204 21.56 -22.36 -4.42
CA GLU A 204 20.93 -21.92 -3.17
C GLU A 204 19.97 -20.76 -3.39
N ASN A 205 20.33 -19.83 -4.26
CA ASN A 205 19.54 -18.65 -4.56
C ASN A 205 18.45 -18.97 -5.57
N ILE A 206 17.22 -18.66 -5.20
CA ILE A 206 16.06 -18.69 -6.09
C ILE A 206 15.68 -17.25 -6.37
N GLU A 207 15.83 -16.85 -7.63
CA GLU A 207 15.40 -15.53 -8.09
C GLU A 207 13.92 -15.58 -8.43
N LEU A 208 13.16 -14.63 -7.88
CA LEU A 208 11.74 -14.45 -8.17
C LEU A 208 11.53 -13.19 -8.99
N ARG A 209 10.67 -13.27 -9.98
CA ARG A 209 10.22 -12.15 -10.79
C ARG A 209 8.71 -12.15 -10.90
N PHE A 210 8.13 -10.96 -10.78
CA PHE A 210 6.70 -10.76 -10.81
C PHE A 210 6.34 -9.67 -11.82
N GLU A 211 5.35 -9.94 -12.67
CA GLU A 211 4.61 -8.94 -13.41
C GLU A 211 3.18 -8.95 -12.89
N ILE A 212 2.73 -7.84 -12.36
CA ILE A 212 1.51 -7.77 -11.55
C ILE A 212 0.53 -6.80 -12.21
N GLU A 213 -0.70 -7.27 -12.44
CA GLU A 213 -1.84 -6.42 -12.68
C GLU A 213 -2.89 -6.62 -11.58
N GLY A 214 -3.43 -5.52 -11.08
CA GLY A 214 -4.56 -5.52 -10.16
C GLY A 214 -5.72 -4.72 -10.71
N ILE A 215 -6.93 -5.22 -10.48
CA ILE A 215 -8.18 -4.54 -10.82
C ILE A 215 -8.70 -3.89 -9.54
N ARG A 216 -9.04 -2.59 -9.61
CA ARG A 216 -9.61 -1.87 -8.47
C ARG A 216 -10.88 -2.55 -8.00
N ASP A 217 -10.91 -2.84 -6.71
CA ASP A 217 -12.07 -3.35 -6.00
C ASP A 217 -12.67 -2.23 -5.14
N SER A 218 -13.68 -1.55 -5.66
CA SER A 218 -14.30 -0.40 -4.99
C SER A 218 -15.22 -0.78 -3.81
N GLY A 219 -15.40 -2.06 -3.53
CA GLY A 219 -16.38 -2.55 -2.55
C GLY A 219 -15.82 -3.27 -1.34
N ALA A 220 -14.54 -3.63 -1.32
CA ALA A 220 -13.97 -4.44 -0.25
C ALA A 220 -12.84 -3.71 0.48
N ALA A 221 -13.08 -3.31 1.73
CA ALA A 221 -11.97 -3.19 2.66
C ALA A 221 -11.23 -4.54 2.70
N PRO A 222 -9.89 -4.57 2.80
CA PRO A 222 -9.16 -5.81 3.01
C PRO A 222 -9.77 -6.48 4.24
N LYS A 223 -10.38 -7.65 4.07
CA LYS A 223 -10.70 -8.47 5.23
C LYS A 223 -9.37 -8.83 5.85
N ASP A 224 -9.23 -8.70 7.16
CA ASP A 224 -8.08 -9.20 7.91
C ASP A 224 -8.05 -10.72 7.74
N GLU A 225 -7.43 -11.20 6.66
CA GLU A 225 -7.27 -12.63 6.39
C GLU A 225 -6.23 -13.27 7.32
N THR A 226 -5.71 -12.49 8.30
CA THR A 226 -4.78 -12.99 9.33
C THR A 226 -5.45 -13.68 10.51
N LYS A 227 -6.79 -13.72 10.56
CA LYS A 227 -7.51 -14.57 11.50
C LYS A 227 -7.94 -15.85 10.78
N SER A 228 -7.03 -16.81 10.64
CA SER A 228 -7.43 -18.21 10.54
C SER A 228 -8.00 -18.61 11.88
N ASP A 229 -9.30 -18.87 11.94
CA ASP A 229 -9.95 -19.47 13.09
C ASP A 229 -9.19 -20.74 13.49
N GLY A 230 -8.48 -20.64 14.64
CA GLY A 230 -8.01 -21.82 15.33
C GLY A 230 -9.22 -22.52 15.95
N THR A 231 -9.59 -23.61 15.39
CA THR A 231 -10.36 -24.69 16.03
C THR A 231 -9.67 -25.99 15.75
#